data_b7069c32b1be4ae70c156d2e16cd91cf
#
_entry.id   b7069c32b1be4ae70c156d2e16cd91cf
#
_cell.length_a   1.000
_cell.length_b   1.000
_cell.length_c   1.000
_cell.angle_alpha   90.00
_cell.angle_beta   90.00
_cell.angle_gamma   90.00
#
_symmetry.space_group_name_H-M   'P 1'
#
loop_
_entity.id
_entity.type
_entity.pdbx_description
1 polymer ?
#
loop_
_entity_poly.entity_id
_entity_poly.type
_entity_poly.pdbx_seq_one_letter_code
_entity_poly.pdbx_strand_id
1 'polypeptide(L)'
;MRQFLFPWLNLRGFLLFISILLLVMYFLKKRDPPNFPPGPLALPLLGNIFSIEAKQPHIYLTKMADVYGKVFCIRLGRHKTVFVSGWKMVKEALVTQADNFVDRPDTRPDPCLVSLSAGLFFSNGKVWRRQRRFAMAMLRTFGLARSSMERGICEECRHLLKHFFCPGEPFDPVSLLNNAVANIICQIVFGKRFDYSDQNFQRMLKSLTEMNYCHFFSKQLYDAFPALMKRLPGPHNGIFCHCKSLEASIRREIERHKLNLDPSNPQDYIDTFLIEEKQNTRGDHGFEEGNLALCCLDLFLAGSETTSKTLQWGLIYLIKNPHIQREPSKTFPLRKLTQMFCLFCIGNLCDGQSDLCAV
;
A
#
# COMPACT_ATOMS: atom_id res chain seq x y z
N MET A 1 54.44 -27.56 37.51
CA MET A 1 53.15 -27.48 38.21
C MET A 1 52.33 -26.30 37.74
N ARG A 2 52.01 -26.21 36.41
CA ARG A 2 51.17 -25.11 35.85
C ARG A 2 50.33 -25.57 34.65
N GLN A 3 50.00 -26.87 34.53
CA GLN A 3 49.23 -27.40 33.37
C GLN A 3 47.81 -27.91 33.67
N PHE A 4 47.23 -27.62 34.84
CA PHE A 4 45.94 -28.23 35.23
C PHE A 4 44.80 -27.27 35.49
N LEU A 5 44.87 -26.00 35.03
CA LEU A 5 43.77 -25.08 35.40
C LEU A 5 42.71 -24.80 34.30
N PHE A 6 42.91 -25.06 33.03
CA PHE A 6 41.84 -24.80 32.03
C PHE A 6 41.84 -25.74 30.82
N PRO A 7 41.47 -27.04 30.97
CA PRO A 7 41.29 -27.92 29.82
C PRO A 7 40.03 -27.57 28.98
N TRP A 8 39.21 -26.64 29.46
CA TRP A 8 37.92 -26.23 28.80
C TRP A 8 38.03 -25.04 27.88
N LEU A 9 39.17 -24.42 27.75
CA LEU A 9 39.42 -23.30 26.82
C LEU A 9 39.82 -23.80 25.43
N ASN A 10 39.14 -24.81 24.93
CA ASN A 10 39.12 -25.08 23.48
C ASN A 10 38.33 -23.98 22.78
N LEU A 11 38.80 -23.55 21.62
CA LEU A 11 38.12 -22.54 20.76
C LEU A 11 36.61 -22.78 20.69
N ARG A 12 36.19 -24.04 20.67
CA ARG A 12 34.75 -24.42 20.67
C ARG A 12 34.04 -24.02 21.97
N GLY A 13 34.64 -24.23 23.12
CA GLY A 13 34.08 -23.85 24.42
C GLY A 13 33.99 -22.34 24.59
N PHE A 14 35.00 -21.61 24.12
CA PHE A 14 34.99 -20.14 24.09
C PHE A 14 33.89 -19.58 23.16
N LEU A 15 33.76 -20.13 21.98
CA LEU A 15 32.71 -19.74 21.04
C LEU A 15 31.31 -20.05 21.59
N LEU A 16 31.15 -21.20 22.26
CA LEU A 16 29.90 -21.56 22.94
C LEU A 16 29.57 -20.58 24.05
N PHE A 17 30.52 -20.26 24.89
CA PHE A 17 30.36 -19.30 26.01
C PHE A 17 29.97 -17.91 25.46
N ILE A 18 30.68 -17.41 24.45
CA ILE A 18 30.33 -16.13 23.81
C ILE A 18 28.93 -16.18 23.19
N SER A 19 28.57 -17.28 22.54
CA SER A 19 27.23 -17.44 21.94
C SER A 19 26.14 -17.41 23.00
N ILE A 20 26.36 -18.10 24.16
CA ILE A 20 25.41 -18.08 25.26
C ILE A 20 25.37 -16.69 25.91
N LEU A 21 26.52 -16.05 26.11
CA LEU A 21 26.59 -14.70 26.66
C LEU A 21 25.85 -13.68 25.78
N LEU A 22 26.08 -13.72 24.47
CA LEU A 22 25.38 -12.88 23.52
C LEU A 22 23.87 -13.16 23.52
N LEU A 23 23.46 -14.41 23.62
CA LEU A 23 22.07 -14.81 23.74
C LEU A 23 21.44 -14.26 25.04
N VAL A 24 22.10 -14.40 26.15
CA VAL A 24 21.64 -13.87 27.46
C VAL A 24 21.56 -12.36 27.42
N MET A 25 22.60 -11.68 26.91
CA MET A 25 22.58 -10.22 26.74
C MET A 25 21.47 -9.77 25.83
N TYR A 26 21.19 -10.50 24.75
CA TYR A 26 20.08 -10.24 23.85
C TYR A 26 18.73 -10.30 24.57
N PHE A 27 18.48 -11.34 25.37
CA PHE A 27 17.25 -11.47 26.14
C PHE A 27 17.14 -10.43 27.25
N LEU A 28 18.23 -10.11 27.94
CA LEU A 28 18.25 -9.10 29.00
C LEU A 28 18.04 -7.69 28.46
N LYS A 29 18.65 -7.36 27.33
CA LYS A 29 18.51 -6.03 26.68
C LYS A 29 17.13 -5.81 26.04
N LYS A 30 16.38 -6.87 25.78
CA LYS A 30 15.08 -6.86 25.09
C LYS A 30 13.88 -7.02 26.01
N ARG A 31 13.97 -6.56 27.27
CA ARG A 31 12.78 -6.51 28.13
C ARG A 31 11.79 -5.50 27.54
N ASP A 32 10.57 -5.95 27.37
CA ASP A 32 9.50 -5.08 26.93
C ASP A 32 9.12 -4.10 28.07
N PRO A 33 8.65 -2.89 27.76
CA PRO A 33 8.12 -1.98 28.75
C PRO A 33 7.00 -2.65 29.59
N PRO A 34 6.76 -2.21 30.81
CA PRO A 34 5.59 -2.67 31.56
C PRO A 34 4.32 -2.38 30.74
N ASN A 35 3.36 -3.29 30.80
CA ASN A 35 2.09 -3.24 30.04
C ASN A 35 2.24 -3.34 28.51
N PHE A 36 3.36 -3.89 28.02
CA PHE A 36 3.50 -4.15 26.59
C PHE A 36 2.54 -5.27 26.13
N PRO A 37 1.90 -5.17 24.94
CA PRO A 37 0.97 -6.18 24.47
C PRO A 37 1.59 -7.59 24.45
N PRO A 38 0.85 -8.63 24.88
CA PRO A 38 1.33 -10.01 24.88
C PRO A 38 1.56 -10.51 23.46
N GLY A 39 2.30 -11.60 23.32
CA GLY A 39 2.53 -12.21 22.02
C GLY A 39 3.33 -13.51 22.09
N PRO A 40 3.47 -14.20 20.95
CA PRO A 40 4.21 -15.46 20.89
C PRO A 40 5.70 -15.28 21.19
N LEU A 41 6.32 -16.32 21.71
CA LEU A 41 7.77 -16.35 21.93
C LEU A 41 8.48 -16.13 20.58
N ALA A 42 9.40 -15.18 20.58
CA ALA A 42 10.12 -14.78 19.38
C ALA A 42 11.54 -15.32 19.36
N LEU A 43 11.98 -15.86 18.23
CA LEU A 43 13.37 -16.26 18.03
C LEU A 43 14.30 -15.04 18.05
N PRO A 44 15.54 -15.19 18.57
CA PRO A 44 16.55 -14.14 18.50
C PRO A 44 16.76 -13.68 17.05
N LEU A 45 16.86 -12.37 16.82
CA LEU A 45 17.08 -11.70 15.54
C LEU A 45 15.95 -11.89 14.50
N LEU A 46 15.39 -13.09 14.38
CA LEU A 46 14.39 -13.45 13.38
C LEU A 46 12.96 -13.14 13.84
N GLY A 47 12.73 -13.12 15.15
CA GLY A 47 11.38 -12.93 15.68
C GLY A 47 10.46 -14.11 15.35
N ASN A 48 9.26 -13.79 14.89
CA ASN A 48 8.22 -14.74 14.52
C ASN A 48 8.03 -14.87 12.99
N ILE A 49 8.99 -14.44 12.17
CA ILE A 49 8.86 -14.43 10.71
C ILE A 49 8.46 -15.80 10.17
N PHE A 50 9.11 -16.86 10.65
CA PHE A 50 8.85 -18.24 10.19
C PHE A 50 7.58 -18.86 10.75
N SER A 51 6.97 -18.25 11.78
CA SER A 51 5.71 -18.74 12.35
C SER A 51 4.49 -18.30 11.53
N ILE A 52 4.65 -17.27 10.68
CA ILE A 52 3.56 -16.72 9.89
C ILE A 52 3.47 -17.48 8.58
N GLU A 53 2.32 -18.05 8.28
CA GLU A 53 2.06 -18.70 7.01
C GLU A 53 1.99 -17.63 5.88
N ALA A 54 2.97 -17.68 4.98
CA ALA A 54 3.12 -16.65 3.93
C ALA A 54 1.94 -16.58 2.96
N LYS A 55 1.24 -17.70 2.73
CA LYS A 55 0.08 -17.76 1.82
C LYS A 55 -1.19 -17.19 2.45
N GLN A 56 -1.37 -17.36 3.76
CA GLN A 56 -2.59 -16.98 4.47
C GLN A 56 -2.27 -16.30 5.82
N PRO A 57 -1.53 -15.17 5.82
CA PRO A 57 -1.09 -14.50 7.05
C PRO A 57 -2.28 -14.07 7.93
N HIS A 58 -3.42 -13.73 7.31
CA HIS A 58 -4.62 -13.31 8.02
C HIS A 58 -5.19 -14.43 8.92
N ILE A 59 -5.15 -15.69 8.49
CA ILE A 59 -5.61 -16.82 9.31
C ILE A 59 -4.72 -16.97 10.55
N TYR A 60 -3.40 -16.91 10.37
CA TYR A 60 -2.46 -16.95 11.50
C TYR A 60 -2.72 -15.81 12.48
N LEU A 61 -2.87 -14.58 11.97
CA LEU A 61 -3.13 -13.40 12.79
C LEU A 61 -4.45 -13.48 13.55
N THR A 62 -5.50 -14.01 12.92
CA THR A 62 -6.79 -14.24 13.59
C THR A 62 -6.66 -15.24 14.74
N LYS A 63 -5.95 -16.36 14.53
CA LYS A 63 -5.67 -17.33 15.60
C LYS A 63 -4.87 -16.69 16.74
N MET A 64 -3.91 -15.82 16.45
CA MET A 64 -3.15 -15.10 17.47
C MET A 64 -4.04 -14.15 18.28
N ALA A 65 -5.00 -13.48 17.63
CA ALA A 65 -5.98 -12.64 18.31
C ALA A 65 -6.90 -13.44 19.26
N ASP A 66 -7.19 -14.69 18.96
CA ASP A 66 -7.97 -15.57 19.83
C ASP A 66 -7.16 -16.04 21.05
N VAL A 67 -5.84 -16.24 20.88
CA VAL A 67 -4.94 -16.72 21.96
C VAL A 67 -4.48 -15.57 22.88
N TYR A 68 -4.03 -14.45 22.31
CA TYR A 68 -3.38 -13.35 23.05
C TYR A 68 -4.31 -12.17 23.31
N GLY A 69 -5.52 -12.17 22.73
CA GLY A 69 -6.46 -11.06 22.84
C GLY A 69 -6.42 -10.11 21.63
N LYS A 70 -7.32 -9.14 21.66
CA LYS A 70 -7.55 -8.23 20.51
C LYS A 70 -6.39 -7.27 20.22
N VAL A 71 -5.45 -7.12 21.14
CA VAL A 71 -4.23 -6.31 20.98
C VAL A 71 -3.06 -7.20 21.37
N PHE A 72 -2.21 -7.54 20.42
CA PHE A 72 -1.07 -8.43 20.64
C PHE A 72 0.13 -8.00 19.79
N CYS A 73 1.32 -8.45 20.16
CA CYS A 73 2.56 -8.10 19.47
C CYS A 73 3.20 -9.32 18.82
N ILE A 74 3.61 -9.16 17.56
CA ILE A 74 4.46 -10.11 16.84
C ILE A 74 5.79 -9.42 16.51
N ARG A 75 6.88 -10.13 16.66
CA ARG A 75 8.21 -9.63 16.28
C ARG A 75 8.54 -10.07 14.87
N LEU A 76 8.64 -9.12 13.96
CA LEU A 76 9.06 -9.34 12.58
C LEU A 76 10.52 -8.94 12.44
N GLY A 77 11.43 -9.91 12.60
CA GLY A 77 12.84 -9.65 12.72
C GLY A 77 13.14 -8.77 13.94
N ARG A 78 13.67 -7.58 13.70
CA ARG A 78 14.00 -6.61 14.75
C ARG A 78 12.83 -5.70 15.14
N HIS A 79 11.77 -5.67 14.35
CA HIS A 79 10.63 -4.79 14.55
C HIS A 79 9.56 -5.44 15.42
N LYS A 80 9.07 -4.67 16.40
CA LYS A 80 7.90 -5.02 17.19
C LYS A 80 6.67 -4.47 16.47
N THR A 81 5.79 -5.35 16.01
CA THR A 81 4.57 -4.98 15.32
C THR A 81 3.37 -5.33 16.19
N VAL A 82 2.64 -4.31 16.63
CA VAL A 82 1.41 -4.50 17.40
C VAL A 82 0.25 -4.67 16.43
N PHE A 83 -0.48 -5.76 16.58
CA PHE A 83 -1.69 -6.05 15.83
C PHE A 83 -2.92 -5.70 16.67
N VAL A 84 -3.82 -4.98 16.05
CA VAL A 84 -5.09 -4.56 16.65
C VAL A 84 -6.22 -5.25 15.90
N SER A 85 -7.07 -5.97 16.61
CA SER A 85 -8.16 -6.77 16.03
C SER A 85 -9.51 -6.45 16.66
N GLY A 86 -10.56 -6.50 15.84
CA GLY A 86 -11.94 -6.23 16.25
C GLY A 86 -12.27 -4.74 16.21
N TRP A 87 -13.50 -4.46 15.78
CA TRP A 87 -14.02 -3.12 15.52
C TRP A 87 -13.75 -2.10 16.64
N LYS A 88 -14.05 -2.47 17.89
CA LYS A 88 -13.87 -1.58 19.04
C LYS A 88 -12.43 -1.09 19.20
N MET A 89 -11.45 -1.99 19.09
CA MET A 89 -10.04 -1.64 19.27
C MET A 89 -9.49 -0.91 18.05
N VAL A 90 -9.90 -1.30 16.85
CA VAL A 90 -9.52 -0.62 15.60
C VAL A 90 -10.07 0.81 15.60
N LYS A 91 -11.34 1.01 15.96
CA LYS A 91 -11.94 2.35 16.08
C LYS A 91 -11.22 3.20 17.13
N GLU A 92 -10.89 2.62 18.29
CA GLU A 92 -10.15 3.34 19.33
C GLU A 92 -8.79 3.82 18.79
N ALA A 93 -8.02 2.95 18.13
CA ALA A 93 -6.71 3.30 17.61
C ALA A 93 -6.77 4.29 16.44
N LEU A 94 -7.61 4.04 15.43
CA LEU A 94 -7.58 4.77 14.17
C LEU A 94 -8.48 6.01 14.12
N VAL A 95 -9.47 6.11 15.02
CA VAL A 95 -10.40 7.24 15.07
C VAL A 95 -10.25 8.03 16.35
N THR A 96 -10.41 7.39 17.53
CA THR A 96 -10.41 8.12 18.81
C THR A 96 -9.01 8.64 19.15
N GLN A 97 -7.97 7.84 18.90
CA GLN A 97 -6.57 8.16 19.19
C GLN A 97 -5.71 8.27 17.92
N ALA A 98 -6.31 8.67 16.80
CA ALA A 98 -5.67 8.70 15.48
C ALA A 98 -4.32 9.42 15.49
N ASP A 99 -4.19 10.53 16.20
CA ASP A 99 -2.95 11.32 16.26
C ASP A 99 -1.75 10.56 16.83
N ASN A 100 -1.99 9.53 17.65
CA ASN A 100 -0.94 8.68 18.22
C ASN A 100 -0.42 7.62 17.23
N PHE A 101 -1.14 7.38 16.12
CA PHE A 101 -0.85 6.33 15.13
C PHE A 101 -0.63 6.87 13.72
N VAL A 102 -0.41 8.18 13.57
CA VAL A 102 -0.26 8.86 12.28
C VAL A 102 1.07 8.53 11.61
N ASP A 103 2.15 8.50 12.39
CA ASP A 103 3.48 8.43 11.82
C ASP A 103 3.82 7.02 11.30
N ARG A 104 4.60 7.00 10.23
CA ARG A 104 5.14 5.77 9.63
C ARG A 104 6.50 5.47 10.24
N PRO A 105 6.83 4.19 10.48
CA PRO A 105 8.14 3.82 11.01
C PRO A 105 9.25 4.23 10.04
N ASP A 106 10.36 4.68 10.58
CA ASP A 106 11.56 4.98 9.80
C ASP A 106 12.31 3.69 9.45
N THR A 107 11.69 2.89 8.58
CA THR A 107 12.19 1.58 8.14
C THR A 107 12.95 1.69 6.82
N ARG A 108 13.81 2.68 6.66
CA ARG A 108 14.53 2.94 5.42
C ARG A 108 15.83 2.13 5.29
N PRO A 109 15.78 0.91 4.75
CA PRO A 109 17.01 0.16 4.52
C PRO A 109 17.62 0.44 3.14
N ASP A 110 16.92 1.09 2.20
CA ASP A 110 17.39 1.23 0.83
C ASP A 110 17.31 2.66 0.27
N PRO A 111 18.40 3.20 -0.33
CA PRO A 111 18.37 4.44 -1.09
C PRO A 111 17.37 4.42 -2.26
N CYS A 112 17.05 3.25 -2.81
CA CYS A 112 16.00 3.13 -3.83
C CYS A 112 14.60 3.29 -3.27
N LEU A 113 14.40 3.03 -1.97
CA LEU A 113 13.18 3.28 -1.22
C LEU A 113 13.22 4.58 -0.42
N VAL A 114 14.37 5.26 -0.36
CA VAL A 114 14.49 6.62 0.22
C VAL A 114 13.58 7.59 -0.52
N SER A 115 13.41 7.40 -1.80
CA SER A 115 12.40 8.04 -2.60
C SER A 115 10.99 7.85 -2.00
N LEU A 116 10.67 6.65 -1.52
CA LEU A 116 9.36 6.35 -0.90
C LEU A 116 9.14 6.97 0.50
N SER A 117 10.10 7.67 1.07
CA SER A 117 9.89 8.42 2.32
C SER A 117 9.16 9.75 2.14
N ALA A 118 8.85 10.08 0.92
CA ALA A 118 7.98 11.16 0.49
C ALA A 118 6.62 10.59 0.03
N GLY A 119 5.84 11.35 -0.69
CA GLY A 119 4.52 10.92 -1.15
C GLY A 119 3.45 11.02 -0.06
N LEU A 120 2.38 10.27 -0.25
CA LEU A 120 1.21 10.24 0.63
C LEU A 120 1.27 9.09 1.64
N PHE A 121 1.91 7.95 1.29
CA PHE A 121 1.92 6.75 2.11
C PHE A 121 2.99 6.74 3.20
N PHE A 122 4.20 7.17 2.87
CA PHE A 122 5.38 6.96 3.72
C PHE A 122 5.96 8.25 4.30
N SER A 123 5.43 9.41 3.94
CA SER A 123 5.83 10.68 4.55
C SER A 123 5.23 10.86 5.94
N ASN A 124 5.89 11.68 6.75
CA ASN A 124 5.55 11.92 8.14
C ASN A 124 5.42 13.44 8.44
N GLY A 125 4.84 13.75 9.58
CA GLY A 125 4.83 15.07 10.18
C GLY A 125 4.17 16.16 9.32
N LYS A 126 4.82 17.33 9.20
CA LYS A 126 4.28 18.50 8.50
C LYS A 126 4.15 18.27 6.98
N VAL A 127 5.13 17.58 6.38
CA VAL A 127 5.12 17.27 4.94
C VAL A 127 3.90 16.41 4.61
N TRP A 128 3.69 15.32 5.35
CA TRP A 128 2.53 14.45 5.17
C TRP A 128 1.21 15.20 5.32
N ARG A 129 1.02 15.96 6.40
CA ARG A 129 -0.23 16.72 6.64
C ARG A 129 -0.55 17.68 5.50
N ARG A 130 0.47 18.31 4.93
CA ARG A 130 0.31 19.23 3.81
C ARG A 130 -0.04 18.52 2.53
N GLN A 131 0.72 17.46 2.18
CA GLN A 131 0.47 16.65 0.99
C GLN A 131 -0.91 15.98 1.03
N ARG A 132 -1.28 15.42 2.18
CA ARG A 132 -2.61 14.86 2.37
C ARG A 132 -3.71 15.91 2.16
N ARG A 133 -3.59 17.08 2.76
CA ARG A 133 -4.57 18.18 2.59
C ARG A 133 -4.71 18.58 1.13
N PHE A 134 -3.60 18.74 0.44
CA PHE A 134 -3.56 19.04 -0.98
C PHE A 134 -4.22 17.94 -1.81
N ALA A 135 -3.79 16.69 -1.66
CA ALA A 135 -4.36 15.57 -2.39
C ALA A 135 -5.88 15.43 -2.17
N MET A 136 -6.34 15.58 -0.92
CA MET A 136 -7.77 15.57 -0.59
C MET A 136 -8.57 16.68 -1.28
N ALA A 137 -8.02 17.90 -1.32
CA ALA A 137 -8.64 19.02 -2.03
C ALA A 137 -8.74 18.72 -3.54
N MET A 138 -7.67 18.20 -4.13
CA MET A 138 -7.62 17.88 -5.57
C MET A 138 -8.54 16.72 -5.92
N LEU A 139 -8.57 15.65 -5.14
CA LEU A 139 -9.49 14.53 -5.35
C LEU A 139 -10.96 14.99 -5.24
N ARG A 140 -11.28 15.94 -4.39
CA ARG A 140 -12.62 16.56 -4.37
C ARG A 140 -12.88 17.40 -5.61
N THR A 141 -11.91 18.20 -6.07
CA THR A 141 -12.05 19.09 -7.20
C THR A 141 -12.18 18.32 -8.52
N PHE A 142 -11.35 17.32 -8.76
CA PHE A 142 -11.35 16.55 -10.01
C PHE A 142 -12.16 15.24 -9.93
N GLY A 143 -12.43 14.74 -8.73
CA GLY A 143 -13.11 13.48 -8.51
C GLY A 143 -14.58 13.65 -8.11
N LEU A 144 -14.83 13.78 -6.80
CA LEU A 144 -16.16 13.59 -6.20
C LEU A 144 -17.21 14.65 -6.55
N ALA A 145 -16.81 15.85 -6.96
CA ALA A 145 -17.72 16.99 -7.11
C ALA A 145 -18.04 17.35 -8.56
N ARG A 146 -17.47 16.69 -9.56
CA ARG A 146 -17.66 17.06 -10.97
C ARG A 146 -18.42 16.03 -11.79
N SER A 147 -19.38 16.51 -12.57
CA SER A 147 -20.06 15.77 -13.64
C SER A 147 -19.08 15.21 -14.71
N SER A 148 -17.86 15.75 -14.79
CA SER A 148 -16.80 15.26 -15.66
C SER A 148 -16.30 13.87 -15.26
N MET A 149 -16.14 13.60 -13.96
CA MET A 149 -15.72 12.28 -13.47
C MET A 149 -16.81 11.23 -13.67
N GLU A 150 -18.07 11.56 -13.38
CA GLU A 150 -19.20 10.67 -13.67
C GLU A 150 -19.25 10.30 -15.15
N ARG A 151 -19.04 11.27 -16.04
CA ARG A 151 -18.94 11.02 -17.48
C ARG A 151 -17.75 10.12 -17.84
N GLY A 152 -16.56 10.39 -17.27
CA GLY A 152 -15.38 9.55 -17.48
C GLY A 152 -15.60 8.11 -17.02
N ILE A 153 -16.22 7.89 -15.85
CA ILE A 153 -16.58 6.56 -15.36
C ILE A 153 -17.61 5.91 -16.30
N CYS A 154 -18.66 6.63 -16.72
CA CYS A 154 -19.65 6.10 -17.66
C CYS A 154 -19.03 5.75 -19.01
N GLU A 155 -18.08 6.53 -19.49
CA GLU A 155 -17.35 6.25 -20.73
C GLU A 155 -16.50 4.97 -20.57
N GLU A 156 -15.76 4.85 -19.47
CA GLU A 156 -14.96 3.67 -19.19
C GLU A 156 -15.83 2.42 -19.01
N CYS A 157 -16.99 2.55 -18.37
CA CYS A 157 -17.98 1.48 -18.30
C CYS A 157 -18.48 1.04 -19.69
N ARG A 158 -18.71 1.98 -20.62
CA ARG A 158 -19.09 1.62 -22.01
C ARG A 158 -17.97 0.85 -22.73
N HIS A 159 -16.71 1.25 -22.52
CA HIS A 159 -15.57 0.50 -23.06
C HIS A 159 -15.49 -0.91 -22.46
N LEU A 160 -15.63 -1.02 -21.15
CA LEU A 160 -15.64 -2.30 -20.44
C LEU A 160 -16.77 -3.21 -20.96
N LEU A 161 -17.99 -2.69 -21.07
CA LEU A 161 -19.17 -3.45 -21.54
C LEU A 161 -19.00 -3.98 -22.96
N LYS A 162 -18.32 -3.27 -23.86
CA LYS A 162 -18.03 -3.81 -25.20
C LYS A 162 -17.27 -5.13 -25.17
N HIS A 163 -16.39 -5.29 -24.19
CA HIS A 163 -15.63 -6.53 -23.99
C HIS A 163 -16.42 -7.62 -23.24
N PHE A 164 -17.35 -7.20 -22.34
CA PHE A 164 -18.19 -8.13 -21.58
C PHE A 164 -19.30 -8.78 -22.43
N PHE A 165 -19.81 -8.06 -23.46
CA PHE A 165 -20.90 -8.56 -24.32
C PHE A 165 -20.41 -9.31 -25.57
N CYS A 166 -19.14 -9.75 -25.63
CA CYS A 166 -18.72 -10.70 -26.67
C CYS A 166 -19.41 -12.06 -26.39
N PRO A 167 -20.33 -12.51 -27.24
CA PRO A 167 -21.15 -13.69 -26.94
C PRO A 167 -20.34 -14.98 -27.03
N GLY A 168 -20.45 -15.81 -26.03
CA GLY A 168 -20.28 -17.25 -26.13
C GLY A 168 -19.08 -17.88 -25.44
N GLU A 169 -18.01 -17.17 -25.11
CA GLU A 169 -16.84 -17.76 -24.48
C GLU A 169 -16.66 -17.28 -23.01
N PRO A 170 -16.41 -18.20 -22.06
CA PRO A 170 -16.01 -17.80 -20.72
C PRO A 170 -14.70 -16.99 -20.75
N PHE A 171 -14.65 -15.86 -20.05
CA PHE A 171 -13.47 -15.01 -19.99
C PHE A 171 -13.12 -14.63 -18.54
N ASP A 172 -11.86 -14.28 -18.31
CA ASP A 172 -11.40 -13.75 -17.04
C ASP A 172 -11.58 -12.21 -17.02
N PRO A 173 -12.47 -11.67 -16.15
CA PRO A 173 -12.72 -10.24 -16.06
C PRO A 173 -11.60 -9.46 -15.36
N VAL A 174 -10.61 -10.12 -14.74
CA VAL A 174 -9.59 -9.48 -13.89
C VAL A 174 -8.82 -8.40 -14.64
N SER A 175 -8.29 -8.73 -15.83
CA SER A 175 -7.51 -7.77 -16.62
C SER A 175 -8.35 -6.58 -17.10
N LEU A 176 -9.59 -6.83 -17.50
CA LEU A 176 -10.52 -5.78 -17.97
C LEU A 176 -10.89 -4.82 -16.84
N LEU A 177 -11.20 -5.33 -15.65
CA LEU A 177 -11.49 -4.51 -14.48
C LEU A 177 -10.27 -3.70 -14.03
N ASN A 178 -9.08 -4.31 -14.04
CA ASN A 178 -7.84 -3.59 -13.73
C ASN A 178 -7.60 -2.43 -14.72
N ASN A 179 -7.79 -2.67 -16.02
CA ASN A 179 -7.65 -1.64 -17.04
C ASN A 179 -8.65 -0.47 -16.84
N ALA A 180 -9.92 -0.82 -16.60
CA ALA A 180 -10.96 0.19 -16.44
C ALA A 180 -10.74 1.05 -15.19
N VAL A 181 -10.49 0.42 -14.04
CA VAL A 181 -10.26 1.14 -12.78
C VAL A 181 -9.01 2.01 -12.87
N ALA A 182 -7.91 1.47 -13.38
CA ALA A 182 -6.66 2.21 -13.53
C ALA A 182 -6.84 3.43 -14.48
N ASN A 183 -7.62 3.31 -15.54
CA ASN A 183 -7.91 4.43 -16.42
C ASN A 183 -8.69 5.56 -15.72
N ILE A 184 -9.62 5.22 -14.84
CA ILE A 184 -10.31 6.23 -14.02
C ILE A 184 -9.31 7.02 -13.17
N ILE A 185 -8.37 6.33 -12.53
CA ILE A 185 -7.30 6.98 -11.76
C ILE A 185 -6.38 7.80 -12.68
N CYS A 186 -6.03 7.29 -13.86
CA CYS A 186 -5.24 8.02 -14.83
C CYS A 186 -5.91 9.33 -15.29
N GLN A 187 -7.23 9.35 -15.43
CA GLN A 187 -7.96 10.58 -15.74
C GLN A 187 -7.84 11.63 -14.63
N ILE A 188 -7.82 11.23 -13.37
CA ILE A 188 -7.66 12.13 -12.22
C ILE A 188 -6.21 12.63 -12.10
N VAL A 189 -5.25 11.72 -12.26
CA VAL A 189 -3.84 11.99 -11.97
C VAL A 189 -3.12 12.59 -13.17
N PHE A 190 -3.37 12.06 -14.39
CA PHE A 190 -2.68 12.39 -15.64
C PHE A 190 -3.58 13.12 -16.65
N GLY A 191 -4.84 13.41 -16.31
CA GLY A 191 -5.81 14.08 -17.17
C GLY A 191 -6.19 13.33 -18.44
N LYS A 192 -5.85 12.05 -18.58
CA LYS A 192 -6.08 11.29 -19.80
C LYS A 192 -6.48 9.85 -19.57
N ARG A 193 -7.17 9.29 -20.57
CA ARG A 193 -7.48 7.88 -20.72
C ARG A 193 -6.42 7.21 -21.61
N PHE A 194 -6.03 5.98 -21.28
CA PHE A 194 -5.17 5.13 -22.11
C PHE A 194 -6.02 4.10 -22.86
N ASP A 195 -5.60 3.72 -24.06
CA ASP A 195 -6.16 2.55 -24.72
C ASP A 195 -5.70 1.28 -24.00
N TYR A 196 -6.56 0.25 -23.95
CA TYR A 196 -6.22 -1.03 -23.32
C TYR A 196 -5.08 -1.76 -24.03
N SER A 197 -4.83 -1.45 -25.31
CA SER A 197 -3.71 -1.96 -26.10
C SER A 197 -2.42 -1.15 -25.94
N ASP A 198 -2.43 0.00 -25.24
CA ASP A 198 -1.25 0.83 -25.04
C ASP A 198 -0.19 0.09 -24.23
N GLN A 199 0.97 -0.13 -24.84
CA GLN A 199 2.06 -0.90 -24.24
C GLN A 199 2.68 -0.23 -22.99
N ASN A 200 2.65 1.10 -22.89
CA ASN A 200 3.14 1.81 -21.72
C ASN A 200 2.18 1.62 -20.56
N PHE A 201 0.88 1.75 -20.82
CA PHE A 201 -0.17 1.51 -19.85
C PHE A 201 -0.13 0.06 -19.35
N GLN A 202 -0.03 -0.92 -20.24
CA GLN A 202 0.08 -2.33 -19.86
C GLN A 202 1.34 -2.63 -19.04
N ARG A 203 2.47 -1.97 -19.33
CA ARG A 203 3.68 -2.09 -18.50
C ARG A 203 3.49 -1.48 -17.12
N MET A 204 2.79 -0.35 -17.00
CA MET A 204 2.45 0.26 -15.70
C MET A 204 1.59 -0.70 -14.87
N LEU A 205 0.53 -1.26 -15.46
CA LEU A 205 -0.35 -2.22 -14.77
C LEU A 205 0.38 -3.50 -14.37
N LYS A 206 1.23 -4.04 -15.25
CA LYS A 206 2.06 -5.21 -14.91
C LYS A 206 2.98 -4.91 -13.73
N SER A 207 3.66 -3.77 -13.75
CA SER A 207 4.56 -3.38 -12.65
C SER A 207 3.78 -3.21 -11.34
N LEU A 208 2.56 -2.66 -11.39
CA LEU A 208 1.67 -2.52 -10.25
C LEU A 208 1.31 -3.89 -9.66
N THR A 209 0.87 -4.81 -10.51
CA THR A 209 0.49 -6.17 -10.10
C THR A 209 1.67 -6.92 -9.48
N GLU A 210 2.84 -6.90 -10.12
CA GLU A 210 4.04 -7.57 -9.62
C GLU A 210 4.54 -7.00 -8.29
N MET A 211 4.40 -5.70 -8.05
CA MET A 211 4.69 -5.09 -6.75
C MET A 211 3.80 -5.64 -5.63
N ASN A 212 2.53 -5.90 -5.90
CA ASN A 212 1.57 -6.41 -4.94
C ASN A 212 1.73 -7.92 -4.66
N TYR A 213 2.17 -8.70 -5.65
CA TYR A 213 2.48 -10.13 -5.50
C TYR A 213 3.81 -10.42 -4.80
N CYS A 214 4.48 -9.38 -4.31
CA CYS A 214 5.72 -9.60 -3.58
C CYS A 214 5.54 -10.55 -2.42
N HIS A 215 6.35 -11.57 -2.41
CA HIS A 215 6.37 -12.56 -1.35
C HIS A 215 6.55 -11.89 0.02
N PHE A 216 5.52 -11.89 0.84
CA PHE A 216 5.51 -11.37 2.21
C PHE A 216 6.80 -11.73 2.98
N PHE A 217 7.24 -12.97 2.85
CA PHE A 217 8.45 -13.46 3.49
C PHE A 217 9.73 -12.76 3.02
N SER A 218 9.90 -12.55 1.71
CA SER A 218 11.07 -11.86 1.15
C SER A 218 11.15 -10.42 1.61
N LYS A 219 10.01 -9.74 1.70
CA LYS A 219 9.93 -8.37 2.23
C LYS A 219 10.32 -8.33 3.71
N GLN A 220 9.78 -9.22 4.52
CA GLN A 220 10.09 -9.27 5.96
C GLN A 220 11.58 -9.58 6.22
N LEU A 221 12.18 -10.47 5.44
CA LEU A 221 13.63 -10.75 5.51
C LEU A 221 14.45 -9.54 5.09
N TYR A 222 14.02 -8.85 4.05
CA TYR A 222 14.69 -7.63 3.61
C TYR A 222 14.64 -6.54 4.69
N ASP A 223 13.49 -6.31 5.29
CA ASP A 223 13.30 -5.34 6.37
C ASP A 223 14.13 -5.72 7.63
N ALA A 224 14.25 -7.03 7.90
CA ALA A 224 15.03 -7.53 9.04
C ALA A 224 16.56 -7.45 8.81
N PHE A 225 17.02 -7.72 7.59
CA PHE A 225 18.44 -7.85 7.25
C PHE A 225 18.80 -7.14 5.95
N PRO A 226 18.62 -5.82 5.85
CA PRO A 226 18.76 -5.08 4.59
C PRO A 226 20.17 -5.18 3.98
N ALA A 227 21.21 -5.09 4.81
CA ALA A 227 22.60 -5.16 4.32
C ALA A 227 22.96 -6.52 3.72
N LEU A 228 22.38 -7.60 4.22
CA LEU A 228 22.55 -8.95 3.69
C LEU A 228 21.72 -9.14 2.43
N MET A 229 20.45 -8.81 2.49
CA MET A 229 19.48 -9.04 1.41
C MET A 229 19.81 -8.23 0.14
N LYS A 230 20.39 -7.04 0.28
CA LYS A 230 20.91 -6.25 -0.86
C LYS A 230 21.94 -6.99 -1.70
N ARG A 231 22.70 -7.90 -1.10
CA ARG A 231 23.78 -8.65 -1.76
C ARG A 231 23.30 -10.00 -2.32
N LEU A 232 22.13 -10.44 -1.91
CA LEU A 232 21.56 -11.72 -2.32
C LEU A 232 20.61 -11.53 -3.50
N PRO A 233 20.68 -12.38 -4.52
CA PRO A 233 19.65 -12.43 -5.56
C PRO A 233 18.36 -12.99 -4.97
N GLY A 234 17.22 -12.39 -5.34
CA GLY A 234 15.94 -12.88 -4.84
C GLY A 234 14.74 -12.05 -5.33
N PRO A 235 13.51 -12.49 -4.99
CA PRO A 235 12.28 -11.84 -5.44
C PRO A 235 12.15 -10.38 -5.01
N HIS A 236 12.78 -9.98 -3.90
CA HIS A 236 12.81 -8.59 -3.44
C HIS A 236 13.42 -7.62 -4.46
N ASN A 237 14.40 -8.07 -5.27
CA ASN A 237 15.00 -7.23 -6.31
C ASN A 237 14.01 -6.89 -7.43
N GLY A 238 13.05 -7.78 -7.70
CA GLY A 238 11.97 -7.55 -8.68
C GLY A 238 11.12 -6.35 -8.30
N ILE A 239 10.80 -6.18 -7.01
CA ILE A 239 9.98 -5.05 -6.52
C ILE A 239 10.64 -3.72 -6.85
N PHE A 240 11.94 -3.59 -6.56
CA PHE A 240 12.67 -2.36 -6.84
C PHE A 240 12.72 -2.04 -8.33
N CYS A 241 12.83 -3.07 -9.17
CA CYS A 241 12.80 -2.92 -10.62
C CYS A 241 11.43 -2.42 -11.10
N HIS A 242 10.34 -3.01 -10.61
CA HIS A 242 8.98 -2.61 -10.95
C HIS A 242 8.64 -1.21 -10.43
N CYS A 243 9.05 -0.88 -9.21
CA CYS A 243 8.87 0.45 -8.63
C CYS A 243 9.55 1.53 -9.47
N LYS A 244 10.82 1.32 -9.84
CA LYS A 244 11.58 2.23 -10.71
C LYS A 244 10.97 2.36 -12.11
N SER A 245 10.50 1.26 -12.68
CA SER A 245 9.84 1.27 -13.99
C SER A 245 8.57 2.10 -13.98
N LEU A 246 7.77 1.96 -12.91
CA LEU A 246 6.53 2.71 -12.74
C LEU A 246 6.82 4.19 -12.48
N GLU A 247 7.76 4.50 -11.60
CA GLU A 247 8.22 5.87 -11.34
C GLU A 247 8.73 6.55 -12.62
N ALA A 248 9.53 5.86 -13.43
CA ALA A 248 10.03 6.39 -14.70
C ALA A 248 8.91 6.68 -15.70
N SER A 249 7.83 5.89 -15.67
CA SER A 249 6.65 6.13 -16.51
C SER A 249 5.87 7.36 -16.03
N ILE A 250 5.71 7.53 -14.73
CA ILE A 250 5.06 8.70 -14.12
C ILE A 250 5.88 9.98 -14.39
N ARG A 251 7.21 9.94 -14.24
CA ARG A 251 8.08 11.09 -14.53
C ARG A 251 7.95 11.55 -16.00
N ARG A 252 7.81 10.62 -16.95
CA ARG A 252 7.55 11.00 -18.36
C ARG A 252 6.24 11.74 -18.54
N GLU A 253 5.21 11.37 -17.78
CA GLU A 253 3.94 12.10 -17.81
C GLU A 253 4.08 13.49 -17.17
N ILE A 254 4.82 13.61 -16.07
CA ILE A 254 5.11 14.92 -15.45
C ILE A 254 5.85 15.85 -16.42
N GLU A 255 6.87 15.34 -17.13
CA GLU A 255 7.58 16.14 -18.13
C GLU A 255 6.65 16.61 -19.27
N ARG A 256 5.74 15.74 -19.71
CA ARG A 256 4.72 16.13 -20.72
C ARG A 256 3.83 17.27 -20.20
N HIS A 257 3.41 17.24 -18.94
CA HIS A 257 2.60 18.28 -18.33
C HIS A 257 3.37 19.60 -18.21
N LYS A 258 4.66 19.56 -17.82
CA LYS A 258 5.50 20.77 -17.76
C LYS A 258 5.57 21.53 -19.09
N LEU A 259 5.63 20.78 -20.20
CA LEU A 259 5.68 21.38 -21.55
C LEU A 259 4.38 22.02 -21.97
N ASN A 260 3.23 21.53 -21.47
CA ASN A 260 1.89 21.92 -21.92
C ASN A 260 1.06 22.59 -20.81
N LEU A 261 1.67 22.94 -19.68
CA LEU A 261 0.96 23.49 -18.53
C LEU A 261 0.31 24.84 -18.83
N ASP A 262 -1.01 24.89 -18.70
CA ASP A 262 -1.78 26.13 -18.65
C ASP A 262 -2.13 26.48 -17.19
N PRO A 263 -1.45 27.47 -16.59
CA PRO A 263 -1.71 27.85 -15.20
C PRO A 263 -3.12 28.39 -14.93
N SER A 264 -3.81 28.86 -15.98
CA SER A 264 -5.17 29.43 -15.84
C SER A 264 -6.27 28.35 -15.84
N ASN A 265 -5.95 27.12 -16.31
CA ASN A 265 -6.93 26.06 -16.44
C ASN A 265 -6.35 24.67 -16.15
N PRO A 266 -5.99 24.37 -14.88
CA PRO A 266 -5.46 23.07 -14.49
C PRO A 266 -6.50 21.96 -14.74
N GLN A 267 -6.08 20.88 -15.39
CA GLN A 267 -6.95 19.79 -15.80
C GLN A 267 -6.93 18.59 -14.85
N ASP A 268 -5.84 18.41 -14.11
CA ASP A 268 -5.59 17.22 -13.30
C ASP A 268 -4.72 17.51 -12.07
N TYR A 269 -4.37 16.42 -11.37
CA TYR A 269 -3.55 16.48 -10.16
C TYR A 269 -2.14 17.05 -10.44
N ILE A 270 -1.50 16.62 -11.54
CA ILE A 270 -0.14 17.05 -11.88
C ILE A 270 -0.11 18.55 -12.18
N ASP A 271 -1.02 19.04 -13.01
CA ASP A 271 -1.10 20.47 -13.36
C ASP A 271 -1.21 21.33 -12.10
N THR A 272 -2.13 20.96 -11.21
CA THR A 272 -2.36 21.73 -9.99
C THR A 272 -1.15 21.68 -9.04
N PHE A 273 -0.47 20.52 -8.94
CA PHE A 273 0.73 20.41 -8.13
C PHE A 273 1.87 21.28 -8.67
N LEU A 274 2.08 21.29 -9.99
CA LEU A 274 3.11 22.12 -10.65
C LEU A 274 2.82 23.62 -10.48
N ILE A 275 1.56 24.01 -10.45
CA ILE A 275 1.16 25.41 -10.17
C ILE A 275 1.47 25.76 -8.71
N GLU A 276 1.09 24.89 -7.77
CA GLU A 276 1.37 25.10 -6.33
C GLU A 276 2.87 25.15 -6.04
N GLU A 277 3.67 24.28 -6.70
CA GLU A 277 5.14 24.30 -6.62
C GLU A 277 5.72 25.66 -7.04
N LYS A 278 5.26 26.20 -8.17
CA LYS A 278 5.72 27.52 -8.66
C LYS A 278 5.32 28.70 -7.75
N GLN A 279 4.16 28.61 -7.09
CA GLN A 279 3.69 29.63 -6.17
C GLN A 279 4.36 29.57 -4.80
N ASN A 280 4.95 28.44 -4.47
CA ASN A 280 5.55 28.15 -3.17
C ASN A 280 6.99 28.68 -3.05
N THR A 281 7.17 30.01 -3.17
CA THR A 281 8.47 30.71 -3.12
C THR A 281 9.15 30.68 -1.74
N ARG A 282 8.48 30.19 -0.69
CA ARG A 282 8.98 30.24 0.70
C ARG A 282 9.77 29.00 1.14
N GLY A 283 10.16 28.11 0.21
CA GLY A 283 10.96 26.92 0.57
C GLY A 283 10.24 25.92 1.49
N ASP A 284 8.93 25.93 1.47
CA ASP A 284 8.09 25.04 2.26
C ASP A 284 8.22 23.61 1.69
N HIS A 285 8.91 22.74 2.44
CA HIS A 285 9.19 21.37 2.06
C HIS A 285 7.91 20.59 1.70
N GLY A 286 7.97 19.83 0.61
CA GLY A 286 6.93 18.89 0.20
C GLY A 286 6.37 19.11 -1.21
N PHE A 287 6.44 20.32 -1.78
CA PHE A 287 6.12 20.57 -3.19
C PHE A 287 7.40 20.60 -4.03
N GLU A 288 8.06 19.46 -4.08
CA GLU A 288 9.23 19.20 -4.91
C GLU A 288 8.84 18.15 -5.97
N GLU A 289 9.40 18.24 -7.16
CA GLU A 289 9.10 17.31 -8.27
C GLU A 289 9.28 15.84 -7.88
N GLY A 290 10.32 15.53 -7.08
CA GLY A 290 10.54 14.19 -6.55
C GLY A 290 9.34 13.67 -5.75
N ASN A 291 8.71 14.56 -4.98
CA ASN A 291 7.54 14.23 -4.20
C ASN A 291 6.27 14.11 -5.06
N LEU A 292 6.13 14.91 -6.11
CA LEU A 292 5.03 14.79 -7.07
C LEU A 292 4.98 13.39 -7.69
N ALA A 293 6.11 12.89 -8.18
CA ALA A 293 6.16 11.56 -8.79
C ALA A 293 5.70 10.46 -7.83
N LEU A 294 6.05 10.58 -6.55
CA LEU A 294 5.65 9.63 -5.51
C LEU A 294 4.18 9.78 -5.12
N CYS A 295 3.67 11.00 -5.02
CA CYS A 295 2.23 11.20 -4.80
C CYS A 295 1.40 10.60 -5.93
N CYS A 296 1.82 10.78 -7.20
CA CYS A 296 1.16 10.16 -8.34
C CYS A 296 1.25 8.62 -8.28
N LEU A 297 2.41 8.07 -7.90
CA LEU A 297 2.60 6.64 -7.69
C LEU A 297 1.65 6.11 -6.63
N ASP A 298 1.58 6.77 -5.49
CA ASP A 298 0.72 6.39 -4.36
C ASP A 298 -0.76 6.40 -4.75
N LEU A 299 -1.22 7.45 -5.43
CA LEU A 299 -2.59 7.56 -5.91
C LEU A 299 -2.92 6.45 -6.93
N PHE A 300 -2.02 6.19 -7.87
CA PHE A 300 -2.20 5.16 -8.87
C PHE A 300 -2.24 3.76 -8.26
N LEU A 301 -1.31 3.47 -7.35
CA LEU A 301 -1.24 2.19 -6.62
C LEU A 301 -2.51 1.95 -5.79
N ALA A 302 -2.87 2.93 -4.94
CA ALA A 302 -3.99 2.79 -4.02
C ALA A 302 -5.33 2.68 -4.73
N GLY A 303 -5.57 3.53 -5.71
CA GLY A 303 -6.87 3.62 -6.38
C GLY A 303 -7.15 2.49 -7.36
N SER A 304 -6.11 1.93 -7.99
CA SER A 304 -6.28 0.91 -9.02
C SER A 304 -6.57 -0.49 -8.46
N GLU A 305 -5.67 -1.03 -7.67
CA GLU A 305 -5.73 -2.44 -7.24
C GLU A 305 -6.88 -2.70 -6.27
N THR A 306 -7.05 -1.85 -5.26
CA THR A 306 -8.06 -2.06 -4.22
C THR A 306 -9.47 -2.04 -4.79
N THR A 307 -9.76 -1.07 -5.64
CA THR A 307 -11.07 -0.91 -6.29
C THR A 307 -11.35 -2.07 -7.24
N SER A 308 -10.38 -2.44 -8.07
CA SER A 308 -10.52 -3.57 -8.99
C SER A 308 -10.81 -4.87 -8.25
N LYS A 309 -10.08 -5.18 -7.17
CA LYS A 309 -10.32 -6.38 -6.35
C LYS A 309 -11.69 -6.37 -5.71
N THR A 310 -12.15 -5.22 -5.22
CA THR A 310 -13.50 -5.10 -4.64
C THR A 310 -14.58 -5.41 -5.68
N LEU A 311 -14.43 -4.92 -6.91
CA LEU A 311 -15.36 -5.23 -7.99
C LEU A 311 -15.34 -6.71 -8.37
N GLN A 312 -14.16 -7.33 -8.42
CA GLN A 312 -14.01 -8.75 -8.66
C GLN A 312 -14.77 -9.56 -7.59
N TRP A 313 -14.64 -9.22 -6.31
CA TRP A 313 -15.41 -9.81 -5.24
C TRP A 313 -16.91 -9.57 -5.39
N GLY A 314 -17.31 -8.35 -5.75
CA GLY A 314 -18.72 -8.02 -6.04
C GLY A 314 -19.31 -8.91 -7.12
N LEU A 315 -18.58 -9.12 -8.22
CA LEU A 315 -19.01 -10.04 -9.30
C LEU A 315 -19.16 -11.48 -8.79
N ILE A 316 -18.20 -11.98 -8.01
CA ILE A 316 -18.27 -13.33 -7.42
C ILE A 316 -19.53 -13.46 -6.52
N TYR A 317 -19.83 -12.45 -5.72
CA TYR A 317 -21.03 -12.45 -4.88
C TYR A 317 -22.31 -12.48 -5.72
N LEU A 318 -22.39 -11.69 -6.79
CA LEU A 318 -23.55 -11.66 -7.68
C LEU A 318 -23.73 -13.00 -8.39
N ILE A 319 -22.65 -13.61 -8.89
CA ILE A 319 -22.69 -14.95 -9.52
C ILE A 319 -23.19 -16.02 -8.54
N LYS A 320 -22.74 -15.97 -7.27
CA LYS A 320 -23.16 -16.91 -6.23
C LYS A 320 -24.58 -16.68 -5.74
N ASN A 321 -25.18 -15.52 -5.99
CA ASN A 321 -26.50 -15.15 -5.52
C ASN A 321 -27.40 -14.66 -6.68
N PRO A 322 -27.84 -15.56 -7.59
CA PRO A 322 -28.61 -15.18 -8.79
C PRO A 322 -29.93 -14.47 -8.50
N HIS A 323 -30.52 -14.69 -7.32
CA HIS A 323 -31.74 -14.01 -6.90
C HIS A 323 -31.52 -12.50 -6.68
N ILE A 324 -30.35 -12.11 -6.15
CA ILE A 324 -29.98 -10.70 -6.00
C ILE A 324 -29.72 -10.08 -7.37
N GLN A 325 -29.12 -10.84 -8.28
CA GLN A 325 -28.84 -10.38 -9.63
C GLN A 325 -30.11 -10.11 -10.46
N ARG A 326 -31.19 -10.83 -10.21
CA ARG A 326 -32.49 -10.67 -10.90
C ARG A 326 -33.31 -9.47 -10.45
N GLU A 327 -32.99 -8.87 -9.32
CA GLU A 327 -33.68 -7.70 -8.75
C GLU A 327 -32.85 -6.38 -8.74
N PRO A 328 -32.00 -6.07 -9.73
CA PRO A 328 -31.10 -4.91 -9.65
C PRO A 328 -31.86 -3.57 -9.67
N SER A 329 -33.07 -3.54 -10.24
CA SER A 329 -33.84 -2.29 -10.41
C SER A 329 -34.44 -1.76 -9.11
N LYS A 330 -34.70 -2.59 -8.10
CA LYS A 330 -35.32 -2.19 -6.82
C LYS A 330 -34.28 -1.88 -5.75
N THR A 331 -33.15 -2.62 -5.74
CA THR A 331 -32.16 -2.57 -4.66
C THR A 331 -30.97 -1.67 -4.98
N PHE A 332 -30.58 -1.57 -6.27
CA PHE A 332 -29.44 -0.77 -6.69
C PHE A 332 -29.75 -0.02 -7.99
N PRO A 333 -30.24 1.23 -7.95
CA PRO A 333 -30.29 2.06 -9.15
C PRO A 333 -28.88 2.24 -9.71
N LEU A 334 -28.71 2.14 -11.03
CA LEU A 334 -27.44 2.29 -11.77
C LEU A 334 -26.62 3.51 -11.29
N ARG A 335 -27.33 4.59 -10.94
CA ARG A 335 -26.77 5.82 -10.39
C ARG A 335 -26.06 5.61 -9.04
N LYS A 336 -26.53 4.66 -8.19
CA LYS A 336 -25.86 4.29 -6.92
C LYS A 336 -24.64 3.40 -7.16
N LEU A 337 -24.64 2.55 -8.17
CA LEU A 337 -23.44 1.79 -8.58
C LEU A 337 -22.35 2.73 -9.06
N THR A 338 -22.67 3.73 -9.86
CA THR A 338 -21.72 4.76 -10.30
C THR A 338 -21.22 5.59 -9.11
N GLN A 339 -22.12 5.96 -8.17
CA GLN A 339 -21.74 6.64 -6.93
C GLN A 339 -20.91 5.74 -6.00
N MET A 340 -21.23 4.46 -5.89
CA MET A 340 -20.38 3.50 -5.17
C MET A 340 -19.01 3.35 -5.81
N PHE A 341 -18.93 3.33 -7.14
CA PHE A 341 -17.65 3.34 -7.86
C PHE A 341 -16.84 4.60 -7.54
N CYS A 342 -17.49 5.76 -7.57
CA CYS A 342 -16.88 7.03 -7.16
C CYS A 342 -16.49 7.04 -5.69
N LEU A 343 -17.37 6.61 -4.80
CA LEU A 343 -17.11 6.54 -3.36
C LEU A 343 -16.05 5.50 -3.02
N PHE A 344 -16.01 4.36 -3.69
CA PHE A 344 -14.99 3.33 -3.46
C PHE A 344 -13.61 3.73 -4.01
N CYS A 345 -13.56 4.33 -5.21
CA CYS A 345 -12.28 4.80 -5.77
C CYS A 345 -11.66 5.93 -4.92
N ILE A 346 -12.49 6.74 -4.27
CA ILE A 346 -12.04 7.94 -3.57
C ILE A 346 -12.28 7.84 -2.05
N GLY A 347 -13.30 7.12 -1.61
CA GLY A 347 -13.61 6.93 -0.19
C GLY A 347 -12.51 6.19 0.56
N ASN A 348 -11.88 5.19 -0.06
CA ASN A 348 -10.69 4.53 0.51
C ASN A 348 -9.46 5.44 0.57
N LEU A 349 -9.42 6.52 -0.22
CA LEU A 349 -8.39 7.55 -0.16
C LEU A 349 -8.76 8.71 0.77
N CYS A 350 -10.08 8.96 0.97
CA CYS A 350 -10.57 10.17 1.60
C CYS A 350 -11.13 10.02 3.00
N ASP A 351 -11.77 8.91 3.33
CA ASP A 351 -12.48 8.76 4.59
C ASP A 351 -11.73 7.91 5.61
N GLY A 352 -10.91 8.59 6.43
CA GLY A 352 -10.61 8.10 7.78
C GLY A 352 -11.84 8.20 8.72
N GLN A 353 -13.03 8.41 8.19
CA GLN A 353 -14.28 8.61 8.95
C GLN A 353 -15.51 7.98 8.30
N SER A 354 -15.49 6.78 7.83
CA SER A 354 -16.75 6.10 7.55
C SER A 354 -16.67 4.59 7.71
N ASP A 355 -17.72 4.08 8.27
CA ASP A 355 -18.06 2.79 8.83
C ASP A 355 -17.91 1.53 7.94
N LEU A 356 -16.91 1.42 7.07
CA LEU A 356 -16.80 0.35 6.07
C LEU A 356 -15.46 -0.42 6.03
N CYS A 357 -14.69 -0.42 7.11
CA CYS A 357 -13.62 -1.39 7.33
C CYS A 357 -14.09 -2.53 8.23
N ALA A 358 -15.15 -3.22 7.83
CA ALA A 358 -15.63 -4.44 8.47
C ALA A 358 -15.91 -5.50 7.39
N VAL A 359 -14.85 -6.09 6.82
CA VAL A 359 -14.85 -7.50 6.36
C VAL A 359 -13.43 -8.05 6.50
#